data_b10a90ada9a1f5961eae610ede3c4fd0
#
_entry.id   b10a90ada9a1f5961eae610ede3c4fd0
#
_cell.length_a   1.000
_cell.length_b   1.000
_cell.length_c   1.000
_cell.angle_alpha   90.00
_cell.angle_beta   90.00
_cell.angle_gamma   90.00
#
_symmetry.space_group_name_H-M   'P 1'
#
loop_
_entity.id
_entity.type
_entity.pdbx_description
1 polymer ?
#
loop_
_entity_poly.entity_id
_entity_poly.type
_entity_poly.pdbx_seq_one_letter_code
_entity_poly.pdbx_strand_id
1 'polypeptide(L)'
;MNGKILKGSIIAIILIAFLIAAVSAEANADEKTTIQTLSKGGLVIHYPSDWGYSQATSNYSIMSISKLDSIDAAGVGQININVEKKPMDGRDFYSFVNTSYKSMESDKSFQLVSSGESTIGDRQSLEYIYVSNDTREHKAVWFEKGGQAYVLLYSAPMEQFESNLYVFDYLLSDIQIT
;
A
#
# COMPACT_ATOMS: atom_id res chain seq x y z
N MET A 1 -9.21 82.23 -11.99
CA MET A 1 -8.18 81.77 -12.96
C MET A 1 -8.01 80.28 -12.69
N ASN A 2 -8.62 79.55 -13.45
CA ASN A 2 -8.45 78.28 -14.14
C ASN A 2 -7.51 77.24 -13.51
N GLY A 3 -8.06 76.34 -12.75
CA GLY A 3 -7.47 75.02 -12.47
C GLY A 3 -8.13 73.96 -13.33
N LYS A 4 -7.41 73.35 -14.26
CA LYS A 4 -7.80 72.15 -14.99
C LYS A 4 -7.34 70.94 -14.24
N ILE A 5 -8.27 70.13 -13.78
CA ILE A 5 -8.10 68.89 -13.06
C ILE A 5 -7.81 67.78 -14.06
N LEU A 6 -6.73 67.11 -13.81
CA LEU A 6 -6.27 65.89 -14.45
C LEU A 6 -7.25 64.74 -14.14
N LYS A 7 -8.12 64.36 -15.08
CA LYS A 7 -8.87 63.11 -15.06
C LYS A 7 -8.27 62.16 -16.07
N GLY A 8 -7.43 61.25 -15.64
CA GLY A 8 -6.86 60.30 -16.62
C GLY A 8 -5.80 59.33 -16.05
N SER A 9 -6.03 58.75 -14.88
CA SER A 9 -5.07 57.75 -14.39
C SER A 9 -5.64 56.64 -13.47
N ILE A 10 -6.94 56.39 -13.51
CA ILE A 10 -7.55 55.36 -12.63
C ILE A 10 -8.03 54.11 -13.43
N ILE A 11 -8.08 54.17 -14.77
CA ILE A 11 -8.60 53.04 -15.58
C ILE A 11 -7.52 52.02 -15.98
N ALA A 12 -6.22 52.34 -15.86
CA ALA A 12 -5.16 51.45 -16.30
C ALA A 12 -4.73 50.39 -15.25
N ILE A 13 -5.11 50.54 -13.96
CA ILE A 13 -4.69 49.63 -12.89
C ILE A 13 -5.66 48.46 -12.66
N ILE A 14 -6.91 48.56 -13.13
CA ILE A 14 -7.93 47.50 -12.93
C ILE A 14 -7.79 46.37 -13.99
N LEU A 15 -7.18 46.64 -15.14
CA LEU A 15 -7.05 45.65 -16.23
C LEU A 15 -5.87 44.67 -16.04
N ILE A 16 -4.89 44.98 -15.14
CA ILE A 16 -3.75 44.11 -14.87
C ILE A 16 -4.06 43.10 -13.76
N ALA A 17 -5.02 43.39 -12.87
CA ALA A 17 -5.41 42.48 -11.80
C ALA A 17 -6.25 41.28 -12.27
N PHE A 18 -6.90 41.37 -13.43
CA PHE A 18 -7.73 40.28 -13.98
C PHE A 18 -6.95 39.28 -14.86
N LEU A 19 -5.73 39.61 -15.26
CA LEU A 19 -4.92 38.69 -16.08
C LEU A 19 -4.03 37.74 -15.28
N ILE A 20 -3.90 37.94 -13.95
CA ILE A 20 -3.09 37.07 -13.08
C ILE A 20 -3.95 35.98 -12.42
N ALA A 21 -5.27 36.11 -12.42
CA ALA A 21 -6.19 35.11 -11.84
C ALA A 21 -6.56 33.96 -12.81
N ALA A 22 -6.15 34.03 -14.09
CA ALA A 22 -6.50 33.01 -15.10
C ALA A 22 -5.40 31.98 -15.38
N VAL A 23 -4.24 32.03 -14.70
CA VAL A 23 -3.10 31.13 -14.95
C VAL A 23 -2.89 30.10 -13.84
N SER A 24 -3.67 30.13 -12.77
CA SER A 24 -3.54 29.18 -11.65
C SER A 24 -4.63 28.11 -11.55
N ALA A 25 -5.42 27.89 -12.62
CA ALA A 25 -6.50 26.91 -12.63
C ALA A 25 -6.28 25.70 -13.57
N GLU A 26 -5.06 25.49 -14.08
CA GLU A 26 -4.76 24.34 -14.95
C GLU A 26 -3.58 23.51 -14.46
N ALA A 27 -3.57 23.13 -13.19
CA ALA A 27 -2.59 22.18 -12.67
C ALA A 27 -3.23 21.25 -11.62
N ASN A 28 -4.42 20.72 -11.93
CA ASN A 28 -4.93 19.51 -11.33
C ASN A 28 -5.67 18.73 -12.44
N ALA A 29 -4.91 18.29 -13.44
CA ALA A 29 -5.30 17.08 -14.13
C ALA A 29 -5.19 15.99 -13.07
N ASP A 30 -6.32 15.49 -12.56
CA ASP A 30 -6.39 14.22 -11.85
C ASP A 30 -5.62 13.22 -12.70
N GLU A 31 -4.41 12.90 -12.27
CA GLU A 31 -3.64 11.80 -12.85
C GLU A 31 -4.43 10.55 -12.47
N LYS A 32 -5.33 10.18 -13.38
CA LYS A 32 -6.24 9.05 -13.18
C LYS A 32 -5.38 7.83 -12.96
N THR A 33 -5.19 7.48 -11.71
CA THR A 33 -4.45 6.29 -11.31
C THR A 33 -5.02 5.09 -12.05
N THR A 34 -4.25 4.54 -12.98
CA THR A 34 -4.65 3.33 -13.71
C THR A 34 -4.43 2.12 -12.83
N ILE A 35 -5.33 1.13 -12.94
CA ILE A 35 -5.21 -0.13 -12.19
C ILE A 35 -4.46 -1.14 -13.05
N GLN A 36 -3.47 -1.78 -12.47
CA GLN A 36 -2.70 -2.87 -13.05
C GLN A 36 -3.19 -4.22 -12.50
N THR A 37 -2.94 -5.29 -13.24
CA THR A 37 -3.32 -6.65 -12.85
C THR A 37 -2.10 -7.55 -12.86
N LEU A 38 -1.94 -8.36 -11.81
CA LEU A 38 -0.93 -9.40 -11.72
C LEU A 38 -1.59 -10.73 -11.37
N SER A 39 -1.32 -11.76 -12.19
CA SER A 39 -1.83 -13.11 -11.97
C SER A 39 -0.66 -14.08 -11.75
N LYS A 40 -0.59 -14.71 -10.58
CA LYS A 40 0.45 -15.69 -10.24
C LYS A 40 0.02 -16.57 -9.07
N GLY A 41 0.43 -17.82 -9.08
CA GLY A 41 0.26 -18.75 -7.97
C GLY A 41 -1.19 -19.08 -7.60
N GLY A 42 -2.14 -18.91 -8.54
CA GLY A 42 -3.58 -19.11 -8.32
C GLY A 42 -4.25 -17.90 -7.65
N LEU A 43 -3.62 -16.73 -7.74
CA LEU A 43 -4.16 -15.46 -7.28
C LEU A 43 -4.13 -14.43 -8.42
N VAL A 44 -5.15 -13.58 -8.48
CA VAL A 44 -5.18 -12.37 -9.31
C VAL A 44 -5.35 -11.19 -8.37
N ILE A 45 -4.45 -10.22 -8.46
CA ILE A 45 -4.47 -8.99 -7.68
C ILE A 45 -4.53 -7.78 -8.60
N HIS A 46 -5.19 -6.73 -8.12
CA HIS A 46 -5.24 -5.44 -8.78
C HIS A 46 -4.59 -4.38 -7.89
N TYR A 47 -3.79 -3.50 -8.49
CA TYR A 47 -3.05 -2.48 -7.75
C TYR A 47 -2.85 -1.22 -8.60
N PRO A 48 -2.65 -0.04 -7.99
CA PRO A 48 -2.53 1.22 -8.71
C PRO A 48 -1.18 1.32 -9.46
N SER A 49 -1.13 2.14 -10.51
CA SER A 49 0.02 2.27 -11.41
C SER A 49 1.26 2.92 -10.78
N ASP A 50 1.14 3.57 -9.64
CA ASP A 50 2.27 4.06 -8.84
C ASP A 50 2.93 2.96 -7.97
N TRP A 51 2.42 1.73 -8.08
CA TRP A 51 3.02 0.51 -7.57
C TRP A 51 3.53 -0.34 -8.73
N GLY A 52 4.53 -1.17 -8.47
CA GLY A 52 5.10 -2.04 -9.49
C GLY A 52 5.64 -3.35 -8.94
N TYR A 53 5.88 -4.30 -9.84
CA TYR A 53 6.52 -5.55 -9.47
C TYR A 53 7.91 -5.30 -8.89
N SER A 54 8.22 -5.94 -7.78
CA SER A 54 9.48 -5.79 -7.05
C SER A 54 10.11 -7.14 -6.73
N GLN A 55 11.39 -7.12 -6.38
CA GLN A 55 12.09 -8.31 -5.94
C GLN A 55 11.62 -8.73 -4.56
N ALA A 56 11.28 -10.00 -4.42
CA ALA A 56 10.95 -10.60 -3.14
C ALA A 56 12.21 -11.10 -2.42
N THR A 57 12.19 -11.00 -1.11
CA THR A 57 13.30 -11.47 -0.24
C THR A 57 13.08 -12.86 0.33
N SER A 58 11.83 -13.36 0.30
CA SER A 58 11.47 -14.69 0.82
C SER A 58 11.49 -15.77 -0.25
N ASN A 59 12.03 -16.94 0.07
CA ASN A 59 12.00 -18.13 -0.79
C ASN A 59 10.57 -18.66 -1.03
N TYR A 60 9.61 -18.28 -0.21
CA TYR A 60 8.20 -18.65 -0.34
C TYR A 60 7.40 -17.64 -1.14
N SER A 61 8.00 -16.51 -1.51
CA SER A 61 7.29 -15.47 -2.23
C SER A 61 6.92 -15.92 -3.64
N ILE A 62 5.64 -15.77 -3.97
CA ILE A 62 5.12 -16.02 -5.32
C ILE A 62 4.97 -14.70 -6.10
N MET A 63 4.75 -13.58 -5.41
CA MET A 63 4.74 -12.24 -6.01
C MET A 63 5.08 -11.19 -4.96
N SER A 64 5.62 -10.06 -5.42
CA SER A 64 5.85 -8.87 -4.60
C SER A 64 5.61 -7.63 -5.45
N ILE A 65 4.92 -6.65 -4.87
CA ILE A 65 4.73 -5.32 -5.46
C ILE A 65 5.15 -4.27 -4.45
N SER A 66 5.67 -3.17 -4.93
CA SER A 66 6.11 -2.06 -4.08
C SER A 66 5.68 -0.72 -4.65
N LYS A 67 5.47 0.24 -3.77
CA LYS A 67 5.29 1.63 -4.18
C LYS A 67 6.57 2.10 -4.86
N LEU A 68 6.46 2.62 -6.09
CA LEU A 68 7.62 2.86 -6.96
C LEU A 68 8.61 3.88 -6.39
N ASP A 69 8.11 4.92 -5.74
CA ASP A 69 8.93 5.96 -5.10
C ASP A 69 9.58 5.52 -3.78
N SER A 70 9.23 4.34 -3.27
CA SER A 70 9.81 3.73 -2.07
C SER A 70 10.95 2.73 -2.38
N ILE A 71 11.25 2.49 -3.66
CA ILE A 71 12.28 1.53 -4.05
C ILE A 71 13.66 2.16 -3.84
N ASP A 72 14.49 1.51 -3.03
CA ASP A 72 15.83 1.96 -2.73
C ASP A 72 16.85 1.64 -3.85
N ALA A 73 18.09 2.06 -3.68
CA ALA A 73 19.16 1.84 -4.65
C ALA A 73 19.50 0.35 -4.86
N ALA A 74 19.11 -0.54 -3.95
CA ALA A 74 19.29 -1.98 -4.09
C ALA A 74 18.09 -2.65 -4.80
N GLY A 75 17.06 -1.88 -5.18
CA GLY A 75 15.85 -2.39 -5.83
C GLY A 75 14.83 -2.98 -4.84
N VAL A 76 14.97 -2.71 -3.54
CA VAL A 76 14.07 -3.19 -2.49
C VAL A 76 13.05 -2.10 -2.16
N GLY A 77 11.77 -2.43 -2.32
CA GLY A 77 10.67 -1.51 -1.96
C GLY A 77 10.50 -1.42 -0.44
N GLN A 78 10.58 -0.21 0.09
CA GLN A 78 10.40 0.05 1.52
C GLN A 78 8.92 0.01 1.92
N ILE A 79 8.01 0.29 0.99
CA ILE A 79 6.57 0.09 1.14
C ILE A 79 6.19 -0.99 0.14
N ASN A 80 5.81 -2.18 0.64
CA ASN A 80 5.61 -3.34 -0.20
C ASN A 80 4.47 -4.24 0.27
N ILE A 81 3.94 -5.00 -0.68
CA ILE A 81 3.01 -6.12 -0.45
C ILE A 81 3.67 -7.36 -1.02
N ASN A 82 3.97 -8.32 -0.15
CA ASN A 82 4.52 -9.61 -0.52
C ASN A 82 3.47 -10.70 -0.34
N VAL A 83 3.36 -11.59 -1.32
CA VAL A 83 2.47 -12.75 -1.23
C VAL A 83 3.33 -14.00 -1.18
N GLU A 84 3.17 -14.78 -0.13
CA GLU A 84 3.87 -16.04 0.07
C GLU A 84 2.90 -17.21 0.04
N LYS A 85 3.44 -18.36 -0.39
CA LYS A 85 2.76 -19.65 -0.36
C LYS A 85 3.65 -20.65 0.35
N LYS A 86 3.17 -21.21 1.47
CA LYS A 86 3.94 -22.09 2.36
C LYS A 86 3.28 -23.46 2.50
N PRO A 87 4.03 -24.57 2.37
CA PRO A 87 3.49 -25.88 2.64
C PRO A 87 3.18 -26.00 4.14
N MET A 88 2.00 -26.52 4.47
CA MET A 88 1.63 -26.76 5.87
C MET A 88 2.09 -28.13 6.39
N ASP A 89 2.52 -29.01 5.50
CA ASP A 89 3.03 -30.36 5.82
C ASP A 89 2.05 -31.18 6.67
N GLY A 90 0.76 -31.09 6.35
CA GLY A 90 -0.31 -31.77 7.05
C GLY A 90 -0.69 -31.17 8.41
N ARG A 91 -0.13 -30.02 8.78
CA ARG A 91 -0.51 -29.30 10.00
C ARG A 91 -1.87 -28.61 9.79
N ASP A 92 -2.59 -28.44 10.89
CA ASP A 92 -3.77 -27.61 10.97
C ASP A 92 -3.42 -26.14 10.70
N PHE A 93 -4.26 -25.41 9.98
CA PHE A 93 -3.99 -24.03 9.55
C PHE A 93 -3.77 -23.08 10.74
N TYR A 94 -4.63 -23.14 11.75
CA TYR A 94 -4.49 -22.28 12.93
C TYR A 94 -3.20 -22.59 13.71
N SER A 95 -2.91 -23.87 13.86
CA SER A 95 -1.66 -24.32 14.52
C SER A 95 -0.43 -23.88 13.73
N PHE A 96 -0.49 -23.93 12.40
CA PHE A 96 0.59 -23.50 11.53
C PHE A 96 0.88 -22.00 11.69
N VAL A 97 -0.15 -21.15 11.61
CA VAL A 97 -0.02 -19.69 11.73
C VAL A 97 0.42 -19.30 13.14
N ASN A 98 -0.21 -19.86 14.19
CA ASN A 98 0.17 -19.58 15.57
C ASN A 98 1.62 -19.95 15.87
N THR A 99 2.11 -21.07 15.33
CA THR A 99 3.52 -21.49 15.51
C THR A 99 4.46 -20.48 14.84
N SER A 100 4.08 -19.93 13.68
CA SER A 100 4.90 -18.93 12.99
C SER A 100 5.10 -17.67 13.87
N TYR A 101 4.01 -17.15 14.48
CA TYR A 101 4.09 -15.96 15.35
C TYR A 101 4.78 -16.25 16.69
N LYS A 102 4.54 -17.40 17.32
CA LYS A 102 5.28 -17.80 18.54
C LYS A 102 6.79 -17.83 18.32
N SER A 103 7.23 -18.21 17.14
CA SER A 103 8.66 -18.15 16.80
C SER A 103 9.17 -16.70 16.73
N MET A 104 8.35 -15.76 16.24
CA MET A 104 8.70 -14.33 16.17
C MET A 104 8.69 -13.65 17.54
N GLU A 105 7.81 -14.06 18.46
CA GLU A 105 7.73 -13.53 19.83
C GLU A 105 9.05 -13.72 20.64
N SER A 106 9.92 -14.63 20.23
CA SER A 106 11.24 -14.78 20.84
C SER A 106 12.23 -13.65 20.47
N ASP A 107 11.93 -12.90 19.41
CA ASP A 107 12.70 -11.73 19.01
C ASP A 107 12.24 -10.50 19.80
N LYS A 108 13.17 -9.85 20.49
CA LYS A 108 12.88 -8.66 21.31
C LYS A 108 12.38 -7.45 20.50
N SER A 109 12.65 -7.42 19.20
CA SER A 109 12.20 -6.37 18.30
C SER A 109 10.81 -6.63 17.71
N PHE A 110 10.20 -7.79 18.01
CA PHE A 110 8.85 -8.12 17.60
C PHE A 110 7.84 -7.64 18.65
N GLN A 111 6.83 -6.91 18.20
CA GLN A 111 5.70 -6.47 19.03
C GLN A 111 4.39 -6.75 18.29
N LEU A 112 3.58 -7.68 18.81
CA LEU A 112 2.23 -7.88 18.32
C LEU A 112 1.34 -6.70 18.73
N VAL A 113 0.73 -6.05 17.76
CA VAL A 113 -0.23 -4.93 17.96
C VAL A 113 -1.65 -5.46 18.09
N SER A 114 -2.07 -6.30 17.14
CA SER A 114 -3.39 -6.95 17.15
C SER A 114 -3.39 -8.24 16.37
N SER A 115 -4.35 -9.12 16.68
CA SER A 115 -4.65 -10.31 15.88
C SER A 115 -6.14 -10.64 15.96
N GLY A 116 -6.69 -11.26 14.92
CA GLY A 116 -8.09 -11.64 14.88
C GLY A 116 -8.45 -12.49 13.68
N GLU A 117 -9.68 -12.96 13.69
CA GLU A 117 -10.29 -13.61 12.54
C GLU A 117 -10.82 -12.55 11.55
N SER A 118 -10.73 -12.85 10.27
CA SER A 118 -11.18 -12.00 9.17
C SER A 118 -11.71 -12.87 8.02
N THR A 119 -12.07 -12.27 6.92
CA THR A 119 -12.46 -12.96 5.69
C THR A 119 -11.74 -12.37 4.49
N ILE A 120 -11.40 -13.21 3.52
CA ILE A 120 -10.87 -12.81 2.22
C ILE A 120 -11.69 -13.51 1.13
N GLY A 121 -12.51 -12.75 0.40
CA GLY A 121 -13.55 -13.33 -0.42
C GLY A 121 -14.54 -14.13 0.43
N ASP A 122 -14.72 -15.43 0.12
CA ASP A 122 -15.56 -16.39 0.84
C ASP A 122 -14.78 -17.24 1.88
N ARG A 123 -13.51 -16.95 2.11
CA ARG A 123 -12.60 -17.77 2.94
C ARG A 123 -12.40 -17.17 4.31
N GLN A 124 -12.37 -18.02 5.31
CA GLN A 124 -11.88 -17.64 6.63
C GLN A 124 -10.39 -17.31 6.55
N SER A 125 -9.99 -16.24 7.22
CA SER A 125 -8.63 -15.76 7.28
C SER A 125 -8.25 -15.34 8.70
N LEU A 126 -6.95 -15.21 8.94
CA LEU A 126 -6.40 -14.66 10.18
C LEU A 126 -5.63 -13.39 9.85
N GLU A 127 -5.89 -12.33 10.60
CA GLU A 127 -5.20 -11.06 10.47
C GLU A 127 -4.26 -10.84 11.66
N TYR A 128 -3.07 -10.34 11.38
CA TYR A 128 -2.07 -9.95 12.38
C TYR A 128 -1.50 -8.59 12.00
N ILE A 129 -1.43 -7.68 12.99
CA ILE A 129 -0.71 -6.42 12.87
C ILE A 129 0.42 -6.45 13.90
N TYR A 130 1.63 -6.17 13.47
CA TYR A 130 2.80 -6.22 14.33
C TYR A 130 3.91 -5.26 13.88
N VAL A 131 4.76 -4.88 14.82
CA VAL A 131 5.98 -4.10 14.56
C VAL A 131 7.19 -5.03 14.62
N SER A 132 8.16 -4.83 13.76
CA SER A 132 9.45 -5.50 13.78
C SER A 132 10.60 -4.51 13.64
N ASN A 133 11.75 -4.83 14.25
CA ASN A 133 12.95 -3.98 14.25
C ASN A 133 12.71 -2.55 14.72
N ASP A 134 11.68 -2.31 15.54
CA ASP A 134 11.28 -1.04 16.13
C ASP A 134 11.00 0.10 15.12
N THR A 135 10.91 -0.22 13.83
CA THR A 135 10.82 0.79 12.76
C THR A 135 9.82 0.45 11.66
N ARG A 136 9.40 -0.81 11.57
CA ARG A 136 8.50 -1.28 10.51
C ARG A 136 7.24 -1.88 11.08
N GLU A 137 6.11 -1.47 10.53
CA GLU A 137 4.82 -2.05 10.82
C GLU A 137 4.36 -2.94 9.68
N HIS A 138 3.66 -4.01 10.04
CA HIS A 138 3.22 -5.06 9.14
C HIS A 138 1.76 -5.39 9.39
N LYS A 139 1.00 -5.60 8.31
CA LYS A 139 -0.32 -6.23 8.33
C LYS A 139 -0.27 -7.51 7.50
N ALA A 140 -0.54 -8.65 8.12
CA ALA A 140 -0.52 -9.96 7.48
C ALA A 140 -1.93 -10.56 7.47
N VAL A 141 -2.40 -11.01 6.32
CA VAL A 141 -3.65 -11.75 6.18
C VAL A 141 -3.35 -13.15 5.65
N TRP A 142 -3.70 -14.14 6.45
CA TRP A 142 -3.46 -15.56 6.19
C TRP A 142 -4.73 -16.28 5.80
N PHE A 143 -4.67 -17.15 4.79
CA PHE A 143 -5.75 -18.07 4.46
C PHE A 143 -5.21 -19.40 3.95
N GLU A 144 -6.05 -20.45 4.01
CA GLU A 144 -5.72 -21.75 3.48
C GLU A 144 -6.32 -21.96 2.10
N LYS A 145 -5.54 -22.61 1.21
CA LYS A 145 -6.03 -23.14 -0.05
C LYS A 145 -5.26 -24.40 -0.46
N GLY A 146 -5.98 -25.51 -0.60
CA GLY A 146 -5.42 -26.76 -1.09
C GLY A 146 -4.26 -27.31 -0.26
N GLY A 147 -4.35 -27.25 1.05
CA GLY A 147 -3.31 -27.71 1.99
C GLY A 147 -2.06 -26.82 2.04
N GLN A 148 -2.17 -25.59 1.51
CA GLN A 148 -1.12 -24.59 1.56
C GLN A 148 -1.61 -23.36 2.33
N ALA A 149 -0.74 -22.78 3.14
CA ALA A 149 -0.98 -21.49 3.76
C ALA A 149 -0.49 -20.38 2.83
N TYR A 150 -1.36 -19.44 2.54
CA TYR A 150 -1.04 -18.21 1.84
C TYR A 150 -0.99 -17.07 2.85
N VAL A 151 -0.06 -16.16 2.68
CA VAL A 151 -0.03 -14.90 3.42
C VAL A 151 0.19 -13.75 2.47
N LEU A 152 -0.68 -12.74 2.58
CA LEU A 152 -0.48 -11.43 2.03
C LEU A 152 0.09 -10.56 3.13
N LEU A 153 1.27 -10.02 2.93
CA LEU A 153 2.02 -9.26 3.92
C LEU A 153 2.28 -7.85 3.39
N TYR A 154 1.59 -6.87 3.94
CA TYR A 154 1.91 -5.47 3.76
C TYR A 154 2.96 -5.04 4.78
N SER A 155 3.96 -4.27 4.34
CA SER A 155 5.06 -3.79 5.17
C SER A 155 5.43 -2.37 4.79
N ALA A 156 5.56 -1.49 5.78
CA ALA A 156 5.99 -0.11 5.58
C ALA A 156 6.76 0.41 6.82
N PRO A 157 7.56 1.48 6.68
CA PRO A 157 8.00 2.27 7.83
C PRO A 157 6.79 2.74 8.65
N MET A 158 6.88 2.76 9.99
CA MET A 158 5.75 3.09 10.87
C MET A 158 5.09 4.43 10.53
N GLU A 159 5.88 5.45 10.20
CA GLU A 159 5.37 6.77 9.83
C GLU A 159 4.63 6.82 8.48
N GLN A 160 4.76 5.77 7.66
CA GLN A 160 4.13 5.66 6.34
C GLN A 160 3.10 4.53 6.25
N PHE A 161 2.95 3.73 7.31
CA PHE A 161 2.10 2.54 7.32
C PHE A 161 0.64 2.90 7.02
N GLU A 162 0.02 3.77 7.82
CA GLU A 162 -1.38 4.15 7.67
C GLU A 162 -1.68 4.85 6.33
N SER A 163 -0.77 5.72 5.87
CA SER A 163 -0.98 6.50 4.66
C SER A 163 -0.99 5.67 3.36
N ASN A 164 -0.45 4.45 3.39
CA ASN A 164 -0.39 3.55 2.24
C ASN A 164 -1.20 2.25 2.43
N LEU A 165 -1.78 2.03 3.63
CA LEU A 165 -2.54 0.82 3.96
C LEU A 165 -3.75 0.62 3.04
N TYR A 166 -4.36 1.70 2.54
CA TYR A 166 -5.53 1.65 1.65
C TYR A 166 -5.31 0.82 0.39
N VAL A 167 -4.06 0.75 -0.12
CA VAL A 167 -3.73 -0.09 -1.29
C VAL A 167 -3.83 -1.57 -0.95
N PHE A 168 -3.38 -1.94 0.25
CA PHE A 168 -3.49 -3.32 0.73
C PHE A 168 -4.95 -3.70 0.97
N ASP A 169 -5.74 -2.83 1.61
CA ASP A 169 -7.15 -3.07 1.86
C ASP A 169 -7.96 -3.15 0.55
N TYR A 170 -7.64 -2.31 -0.44
CA TYR A 170 -8.21 -2.41 -1.79
C TYR A 170 -7.88 -3.77 -2.43
N LEU A 171 -6.61 -4.18 -2.39
CA LEU A 171 -6.16 -5.46 -2.92
C LEU A 171 -6.89 -6.64 -2.25
N LEU A 172 -7.06 -6.63 -0.93
CA LEU A 172 -7.78 -7.67 -0.20
C LEU A 172 -9.26 -7.73 -0.59
N SER A 173 -9.89 -6.59 -0.86
CA SER A 173 -11.32 -6.51 -1.22
C SER A 173 -11.61 -7.03 -2.62
N ASP A 174 -10.61 -7.05 -3.52
CA ASP A 174 -10.78 -7.34 -4.95
C ASP A 174 -9.95 -8.55 -5.41
N ILE A 175 -9.26 -9.24 -4.50
CA ILE A 175 -8.44 -10.41 -4.83
C ILE A 175 -9.31 -11.56 -5.33
N GLN A 176 -8.87 -12.18 -6.42
CA GLN A 176 -9.49 -13.41 -6.94
C GLN A 176 -8.59 -14.61 -6.60
N ILE A 177 -9.19 -15.63 -6.00
CA ILE A 177 -8.52 -16.87 -5.58
C ILE A 177 -9.02 -17.99 -6.49
N THR A 178 -8.22 -18.39 -7.47
CA THR A 178 -8.57 -19.36 -8.55
C THR A 178 -8.05 -20.76 -8.28
#